data_8f86f02c39c8f1e4c76b6d2091605eb2
#
_entry.id   8f86f02c39c8f1e4c76b6d2091605eb2
#
_cell.length_a   1.000
_cell.length_b   1.000
_cell.length_c   1.000
_cell.angle_alpha   90.00
_cell.angle_beta   90.00
_cell.angle_gamma   90.00
#
_symmetry.space_group_name_H-M   'P 1'
#
loop_
_entity.id
_entity.type
_entity.pdbx_description
1 polymer ?
#
loop_
_entity_poly.entity_id
_entity_poly.type
_entity_poly.pdbx_seq_one_letter_code
_entity_poly.pdbx_strand_id
1 'polypeptide(L)'
;MTCKVLTFDPVALVADVQPLVQTGDEAPAPLLEVPVTGLRVLFGGAETVLRPALHVGDTVLVVCCDAEIQNTLSGQVAAPDTARRHSRNDAVVIGVMPCCL
;
A
#
# COMPACT_ATOMS: atom_id res chain seq x y z
N MET A 1 -2.92 -9.35 2.59
CA MET A 1 -1.81 -9.43 3.57
C MET A 1 -1.96 -8.30 4.58
N THR A 2 -1.78 -8.61 5.85
CA THR A 2 -1.77 -7.60 6.90
C THR A 2 -0.35 -7.16 7.20
N CYS A 3 -0.16 -5.87 7.42
CA CYS A 3 1.14 -5.27 7.73
C CYS A 3 1.01 -4.23 8.82
N LYS A 4 2.11 -3.94 9.51
CA LYS A 4 2.20 -2.85 10.48
C LYS A 4 2.91 -1.67 9.82
N VAL A 5 2.38 -0.47 9.99
CA VAL A 5 3.00 0.76 9.46
C VAL A 5 4.23 1.10 10.28
N LEU A 6 5.38 1.22 9.62
CA LEU A 6 6.64 1.64 10.22
C LEU A 6 6.85 3.15 10.05
N THR A 7 6.61 3.66 8.86
CA THR A 7 6.68 5.09 8.54
C THR A 7 5.61 5.43 7.51
N PHE A 8 5.19 6.68 7.45
CA PHE A 8 4.24 7.17 6.46
C PHE A 8 4.59 8.58 6.02
N ASP A 9 4.68 8.79 4.70
CA ASP A 9 4.86 10.11 4.11
C ASP A 9 3.51 10.61 3.57
N PRO A 10 2.87 11.60 4.23
CA PRO A 10 1.55 12.08 3.80
C PRO A 10 1.58 12.93 2.53
N VAL A 11 2.75 13.40 2.10
CA VAL A 11 2.90 14.17 0.86
C VAL A 11 3.06 13.25 -0.33
N ALA A 12 3.98 12.31 -0.25
CA ALA A 12 4.23 11.34 -1.32
C ALA A 12 3.21 10.19 -1.34
N LEU A 13 2.47 9.98 -0.23
CA LEU A 13 1.52 8.89 -0.05
C LEU A 13 2.18 7.53 -0.24
N VAL A 14 3.30 7.35 0.44
CA VAL A 14 4.01 6.08 0.54
C VAL A 14 4.26 5.73 2.00
N ALA A 15 4.33 4.44 2.28
CA ALA A 15 4.58 3.94 3.63
C ALA A 15 5.58 2.79 3.59
N ASP A 16 6.37 2.68 4.65
CA ASP A 16 7.14 1.47 4.92
C ASP A 16 6.32 0.60 5.85
N VAL A 17 6.15 -0.65 5.51
CA VAL A 17 5.29 -1.56 6.26
C VAL A 17 5.97 -2.88 6.55
N GLN A 18 5.66 -3.47 7.70
CA GLN A 18 6.18 -4.77 8.14
C GLN A 18 5.09 -5.82 8.00
N PRO A 19 5.25 -6.83 7.12
CA PRO A 19 4.32 -7.95 7.07
C PRO A 19 4.22 -8.64 8.43
N LEU A 20 3.00 -8.97 8.84
CA LEU A 20 2.72 -9.55 10.16
C LEU A 20 2.59 -11.07 10.14
N VAL A 21 2.31 -11.66 8.98
CA VAL A 21 2.21 -13.11 8.86
C VAL A 21 3.60 -13.68 8.60
N GLN A 22 4.09 -14.45 9.56
CA GLN A 22 5.38 -15.11 9.46
C GLN A 22 5.21 -16.50 8.83
N THR A 23 6.01 -16.77 7.80
CA THR A 23 6.05 -18.08 7.16
C THR A 23 7.46 -18.65 7.32
N GLY A 24 7.66 -19.46 8.37
CA GLY A 24 8.97 -20.00 8.70
C GLY A 24 9.51 -19.44 10.01
N ASP A 25 10.80 -19.60 10.24
CA ASP A 25 11.45 -19.25 11.51
C ASP A 25 11.86 -17.78 11.61
N GLU A 26 11.93 -17.08 10.49
CA GLU A 26 12.35 -15.68 10.43
C GLU A 26 11.18 -14.76 10.15
N ALA A 27 11.22 -13.56 10.74
CA ALA A 27 10.27 -12.52 10.41
C ALA A 27 10.47 -12.08 8.95
N PRO A 28 9.38 -11.80 8.21
CA PRO A 28 9.50 -11.32 6.84
C PRO A 28 10.17 -9.95 6.79
N ALA A 29 10.87 -9.67 5.69
CA ALA A 29 11.50 -8.38 5.47
C ALA A 29 10.44 -7.27 5.32
N PRO A 30 10.72 -6.04 5.78
CA PRO A 30 9.82 -4.93 5.57
C PRO A 30 9.70 -4.58 4.08
N LEU A 31 8.54 -4.02 3.71
CA LEU A 31 8.29 -3.47 2.39
C LEU A 31 8.47 -1.96 2.45
N LEU A 32 9.27 -1.41 1.55
CA LEU A 32 9.62 0.01 1.55
C LEU A 32 8.91 0.76 0.44
N GLU A 33 8.55 2.01 0.72
CA GLU A 33 7.93 2.92 -0.25
C GLU A 33 6.69 2.32 -0.92
N VAL A 34 5.83 1.71 -0.13
CA VAL A 34 4.58 1.11 -0.63
C VAL A 34 3.57 2.22 -0.89
N PRO A 35 3.01 2.33 -2.10
CA PRO A 35 1.97 3.31 -2.38
C PRO A 35 0.75 3.11 -1.50
N VAL A 36 0.14 4.22 -1.07
CA VAL A 36 -1.08 4.21 -0.26
C VAL A 36 -2.20 4.82 -1.08
N THR A 37 -3.30 4.08 -1.25
CA THR A 37 -4.44 4.56 -2.04
C THR A 37 -5.20 5.65 -1.31
N GLY A 38 -5.76 6.59 -2.08
CA GLY A 38 -6.71 7.57 -1.60
C GLY A 38 -8.08 7.30 -2.19
N LEU A 39 -9.04 8.16 -1.86
CA LEU A 39 -10.40 8.03 -2.36
C LEU A 39 -10.92 9.40 -2.79
N ARG A 40 -11.67 9.42 -3.89
CA ARG A 40 -12.36 10.62 -4.35
C ARG A 40 -13.86 10.33 -4.32
N VAL A 41 -14.61 11.19 -3.64
CA VAL A 41 -16.04 10.99 -3.40
C VAL A 41 -16.82 12.26 -3.75
N LEU A 42 -18.12 12.10 -4.03
CA LEU A 42 -19.06 13.22 -4.08
C LEU A 42 -19.68 13.38 -2.69
N PHE A 43 -19.46 14.52 -2.08
CA PHE A 43 -20.00 14.85 -0.78
C PHE A 43 -20.83 16.12 -0.90
N GLY A 44 -22.15 16.02 -0.68
CA GLY A 44 -23.05 17.14 -0.84
C GLY A 44 -23.06 17.75 -2.25
N GLY A 45 -22.80 16.93 -3.27
CA GLY A 45 -22.72 17.37 -4.67
C GLY A 45 -21.35 17.92 -5.06
N ALA A 46 -20.39 18.01 -4.14
CA ALA A 46 -19.03 18.47 -4.42
C ALA A 46 -18.06 17.30 -4.41
N GLU A 47 -17.11 17.32 -5.35
CA GLU A 47 -16.03 16.33 -5.42
C GLU A 47 -15.05 16.58 -4.27
N THR A 48 -14.80 15.57 -3.46
CA THR A 48 -13.92 15.66 -2.29
C THR A 48 -12.87 14.55 -2.35
N VAL A 49 -11.61 14.93 -2.16
CA VAL A 49 -10.50 13.98 -2.08
C VAL A 49 -10.28 13.61 -0.62
N LEU A 50 -10.37 12.31 -0.32
CA LEU A 50 -10.03 11.78 1.00
C LEU A 50 -8.62 11.21 0.94
N ARG A 51 -7.68 11.91 1.56
CA ARG A 51 -6.30 11.47 1.62
C ARG A 51 -6.15 10.49 2.79
N PRO A 52 -5.37 9.42 2.63
CA PRO A 52 -5.15 8.49 3.73
C PRO A 52 -4.37 9.17 4.86
N ALA A 53 -4.67 8.78 6.09
CA ALA A 53 -3.95 9.21 7.29
C ALA A 53 -3.53 7.96 8.05
N LEU A 54 -2.28 7.57 7.92
CA LEU A 54 -1.74 6.42 8.61
C LEU A 54 -0.93 6.87 9.82
N HIS A 55 -1.02 6.10 10.90
CA HIS A 55 -0.19 6.30 12.08
C HIS A 55 0.82 5.16 12.18
N VAL A 56 2.02 5.46 12.65
CA VAL A 56 3.02 4.43 12.97
C VAL A 56 2.43 3.44 13.96
N GLY A 57 2.53 2.17 13.65
CA GLY A 57 1.96 1.10 14.45
C GLY A 57 0.57 0.62 14.02
N ASP A 58 -0.08 1.32 13.08
CA ASP A 58 -1.37 0.86 12.52
C ASP A 58 -1.19 -0.47 11.80
N THR A 59 -2.21 -1.33 11.93
CA THR A 59 -2.35 -2.52 11.10
C THR A 59 -3.13 -2.16 9.85
N VAL A 60 -2.56 -2.41 8.70
CA VAL A 60 -3.14 -2.07 7.40
C VAL A 60 -3.30 -3.31 6.53
N LEU A 61 -4.25 -3.24 5.59
CA LEU A 61 -4.41 -4.25 4.56
C LEU A 61 -3.61 -3.87 3.33
N VAL A 62 -2.80 -4.81 2.86
CA VAL A 62 -1.90 -4.63 1.73
C VAL A 62 -2.22 -5.68 0.67
N VAL A 63 -2.28 -5.25 -0.57
CA VAL A 63 -2.54 -6.11 -1.73
C VAL A 63 -1.32 -6.09 -2.63
N CYS A 64 -0.90 -7.27 -3.11
CA CYS A 64 0.16 -7.39 -4.10
C CYS A 64 -0.47 -7.48 -5.48
N CYS A 65 -0.07 -6.61 -6.40
CA CYS A 65 -0.58 -6.62 -7.76
C CYS A 65 -0.06 -7.83 -8.54
N ASP A 66 -0.77 -8.19 -9.61
CA ASP A 66 -0.45 -9.39 -10.40
C ASP A 66 0.91 -9.28 -11.09
N ALA A 67 1.29 -8.08 -11.49
CA ALA A 67 2.53 -7.83 -12.20
C ALA A 67 3.21 -6.57 -11.66
N GLU A 68 4.41 -6.31 -12.11
CA GLU A 68 5.13 -5.09 -11.74
C GLU A 68 4.35 -3.85 -12.13
N ILE A 69 4.16 -2.92 -11.19
CA ILE A 69 3.30 -1.75 -11.34
C ILE A 69 4.06 -0.43 -11.51
N GLN A 70 5.37 -0.40 -11.32
CA GLN A 70 6.12 0.86 -11.28
C GLN A 70 5.94 1.69 -12.55
N ASN A 71 5.94 1.03 -13.72
CA ASN A 71 5.79 1.72 -14.99
C ASN A 71 4.35 2.16 -15.27
N THR A 72 3.38 1.70 -14.46
CA THR A 72 1.95 2.01 -14.62
C THR A 72 1.41 2.99 -13.58
N LEU A 73 2.20 3.36 -12.58
CA LEU A 73 1.74 4.24 -11.49
C LEU A 73 1.33 5.63 -11.98
N SER A 74 1.81 6.06 -13.15
CA SER A 74 1.41 7.31 -13.79
C SER A 74 0.10 7.19 -14.59
N GLY A 75 -0.50 6.01 -14.65
CA GLY A 75 -1.73 5.76 -15.40
C GLY A 75 -1.52 5.37 -16.86
N GLN A 76 -0.28 5.17 -17.30
CA GLN A 76 0.01 4.75 -18.65
C GLN A 76 0.05 3.24 -18.80
N VAL A 77 -0.35 2.75 -19.97
CA VAL A 77 -0.17 1.34 -20.31
C VAL A 77 1.32 1.11 -20.56
N ALA A 78 1.92 0.19 -19.83
CA ALA A 78 3.34 -0.11 -19.95
C ALA A 78 3.58 -1.59 -19.66
N ALA A 79 4.61 -2.14 -20.32
CA ALA A 79 5.06 -3.49 -20.00
C ALA A 79 5.84 -3.47 -18.69
N PRO A 80 5.72 -4.53 -17.86
CA PRO A 80 6.55 -4.65 -16.66
C PRO A 80 8.02 -4.86 -17.05
N ASP A 81 8.94 -4.32 -16.23
CA ASP A 81 10.38 -4.51 -16.45
C ASP A 81 10.83 -5.94 -16.14
N THR A 82 10.04 -6.67 -15.35
CA THR A 82 10.32 -8.05 -14.98
C THR A 82 9.10 -8.92 -15.21
N ALA A 83 9.30 -10.24 -15.24
CA ALA A 83 8.22 -11.22 -15.40
C ALA A 83 7.62 -11.67 -14.04
N ARG A 84 7.95 -10.98 -12.93
CA ARG A 84 7.47 -11.35 -11.61
C ARG A 84 5.95 -11.20 -11.51
N ARG A 85 5.33 -12.06 -10.70
CA ARG A 85 3.88 -12.07 -10.46
C ARG A 85 3.63 -12.08 -8.95
N HIS A 86 2.60 -11.36 -8.50
CA HIS A 86 2.19 -11.30 -7.10
C HIS A 86 3.37 -11.00 -6.14
N SER A 87 4.35 -10.20 -6.62
CA SER A 87 5.53 -9.87 -5.84
C SER A 87 5.20 -8.89 -4.72
N ARG A 88 5.85 -9.05 -3.57
CA ARG A 88 5.77 -8.07 -2.47
C ARG A 88 6.24 -6.69 -2.89
N ASN A 89 7.09 -6.59 -3.89
CA ASN A 89 7.55 -5.31 -4.43
C ASN A 89 6.46 -4.56 -5.20
N ASP A 90 5.34 -5.22 -5.49
CA ASP A 90 4.18 -4.64 -6.18
C ASP A 90 3.00 -4.50 -5.23
N ALA A 91 3.27 -4.27 -3.96
CA ALA A 91 2.29 -4.09 -2.91
C ALA A 91 1.69 -2.70 -2.92
N VAL A 92 0.43 -2.60 -2.49
CA VAL A 92 -0.30 -1.34 -2.33
C VAL A 92 -1.08 -1.42 -1.03
N VAL A 93 -1.01 -0.37 -0.20
CA VAL A 93 -1.81 -0.26 1.02
C VAL A 93 -3.20 0.24 0.65
N ILE A 94 -4.24 -0.49 1.04
CA ILE A 94 -5.62 -0.13 0.69
C ILE A 94 -6.46 0.36 1.86
N GLY A 95 -6.04 0.18 3.10
CA GLY A 95 -6.78 0.73 4.24
C GLY A 95 -6.28 0.26 5.59
N VAL A 96 -6.81 0.91 6.63
CA VAL A 96 -6.50 0.60 8.03
C VAL A 96 -7.49 -0.45 8.54
N MET A 97 -6.98 -1.47 9.23
CA MET A 97 -7.81 -2.51 9.81
C MET A 97 -8.62 -1.95 10.99
N PRO A 98 -9.81 -2.53 11.27
CA PRO A 98 -10.70 -2.00 12.30
C PRO A 98 -10.09 -1.88 13.68
N CYS A 99 -9.12 -2.71 14.02
CA CYS A 99 -8.45 -2.66 15.33
C CYS A 99 -7.74 -1.32 15.59
N CYS A 100 -7.43 -0.54 14.55
CA CYS A 100 -6.62 0.67 14.64
C CYS A 100 -7.37 1.96 14.25
N LEU A 101 -8.65 1.81 13.89
CA LEU A 101 -9.46 2.97 13.49
C LEU A 101 -9.86 3.84 14.69
#